data_efff19d19e2b3143b1103a8020e161c0
#
_entry.id   efff19d19e2b3143b1103a8020e161c0
#
_cell.length_a   1.000
_cell.length_b   1.000
_cell.length_c   1.000
_cell.angle_alpha   90.00
_cell.angle_beta   90.00
_cell.angle_gamma   90.00
#
_symmetry.space_group_name_H-M   'P 1'
#
loop_
_entity.id
_entity.type
_entity.pdbx_description
1 polymer ?
#
loop_
_entity_poly.entity_id
_entity_poly.type
_entity_poly.pdbx_seq_one_letter_code
_entity_poly.pdbx_strand_id
1 'polypeptide(L)'
;MPTSQHAASSQHVPTSEHQRGAPMLRLVSEPPPLPRIDGGYRTVLADPPWRFTNRTGKVAPEHRRLDRYSTLDLDAICAIDVASAVADRAHLYLWVPNALLPDGLRVLEAWGFRYVSNLVWAKRRLDGGPDGRGVGFYFRNVTELILFGVRGKNARTLDPARRQVNMIETRKREHSRKPDEQYDLIEACSPGPYLELFARHPRTGWDAWGDEAAPDVVPRGRAHRGYQGGELPG
;
A
#
# COMPACT_ATOMS: atom_id res chain seq x y z
N MET A 1 76.88 18.08 -27.91
CA MET A 1 77.26 16.65 -27.83
C MET A 1 76.99 16.14 -26.47
N PRO A 2 76.49 14.91 -26.29
CA PRO A 2 75.20 14.37 -26.70
C PRO A 2 74.25 14.06 -25.50
N THR A 3 73.03 14.24 -25.65
CA THR A 3 71.84 13.36 -25.66
C THR A 3 71.91 12.06 -24.84
N SER A 4 71.08 11.90 -23.92
CA SER A 4 70.59 10.58 -23.55
C SER A 4 69.05 10.64 -23.27
N GLN A 5 68.31 9.96 -24.11
CA GLN A 5 66.89 9.70 -24.02
C GLN A 5 66.65 8.59 -23.00
N HIS A 6 65.70 8.77 -22.09
CA HIS A 6 65.10 7.65 -21.41
C HIS A 6 63.57 7.67 -21.70
N ALA A 7 63.18 6.69 -22.48
CA ALA A 7 61.78 6.35 -22.70
C ALA A 7 61.19 5.66 -21.46
N ALA A 8 60.18 6.25 -20.88
CA ALA A 8 59.36 5.60 -19.87
C ALA A 8 58.14 4.98 -20.52
N SER A 9 58.10 3.66 -20.49
CA SER A 9 57.01 2.81 -20.90
C SER A 9 55.77 3.02 -19.96
N SER A 10 54.71 3.56 -20.51
CA SER A 10 53.44 3.66 -19.82
C SER A 10 52.68 2.33 -19.92
N GLN A 11 52.62 1.60 -18.85
CA GLN A 11 51.74 0.43 -18.74
C GLN A 11 50.30 0.90 -18.52
N HIS A 12 49.47 0.55 -19.51
CA HIS A 12 48.03 0.76 -19.50
C HIS A 12 47.39 -0.28 -18.55
N VAL A 13 46.83 0.16 -17.43
CA VAL A 13 46.03 -0.67 -16.52
C VAL A 13 44.59 -0.58 -17.02
N PRO A 14 43.92 -1.68 -17.36
CA PRO A 14 42.50 -1.66 -17.68
C PRO A 14 41.69 -1.42 -16.43
N THR A 15 40.99 -0.31 -16.37
CA THR A 15 39.94 -0.02 -15.41
C THR A 15 38.78 -0.97 -15.65
N SER A 16 38.62 -1.96 -14.74
CA SER A 16 37.42 -2.78 -14.71
C SER A 16 36.26 -1.94 -14.23
N GLU A 17 35.35 -1.61 -15.14
CA GLU A 17 34.02 -1.09 -14.80
C GLU A 17 33.26 -2.12 -13.96
N HIS A 18 33.20 -1.89 -12.67
CA HIS A 18 32.25 -2.56 -11.79
C HIS A 18 30.88 -1.94 -12.02
N GLN A 19 30.15 -2.46 -12.99
CA GLN A 19 28.70 -2.33 -13.04
C GLN A 19 28.13 -3.06 -11.82
N ARG A 20 27.94 -2.32 -10.74
CA ARG A 20 27.11 -2.78 -9.63
C ARG A 20 25.66 -2.62 -10.05
N GLY A 21 25.13 -3.58 -10.77
CA GLY A 21 23.70 -3.77 -10.90
C GLY A 21 23.11 -3.93 -9.49
N ALA A 22 22.16 -3.07 -9.15
CA ALA A 22 21.37 -3.27 -7.94
C ALA A 22 20.77 -4.68 -7.97
N PRO A 23 20.78 -5.43 -6.88
CA PRO A 23 20.20 -6.77 -6.85
C PRO A 23 18.71 -6.62 -7.16
N MET A 24 18.30 -7.08 -8.33
CA MET A 24 16.91 -7.42 -8.61
C MET A 24 16.56 -8.56 -7.66
N LEU A 25 15.87 -8.25 -6.58
CA LEU A 25 15.28 -9.26 -5.71
C LEU A 25 14.28 -10.04 -6.56
N ARG A 26 14.72 -11.21 -7.04
CA ARG A 26 13.83 -12.24 -7.55
C ARG A 26 12.86 -12.57 -6.44
N LEU A 27 11.58 -12.50 -6.72
CA LEU A 27 10.57 -13.22 -5.96
C LEU A 27 11.03 -14.68 -5.94
N VAL A 28 11.46 -15.19 -4.78
CA VAL A 28 12.05 -16.51 -4.62
C VAL A 28 10.97 -17.61 -4.73
N SER A 29 9.69 -17.21 -4.75
CA SER A 29 8.54 -18.08 -5.05
C SER A 29 7.44 -17.23 -5.69
N GLU A 30 6.69 -17.83 -6.60
CA GLU A 30 5.44 -17.22 -7.06
C GLU A 30 4.53 -16.98 -5.85
N PRO A 31 3.85 -15.81 -5.79
CA PRO A 31 2.93 -15.56 -4.70
C PRO A 31 1.87 -16.68 -4.65
N PRO A 32 1.43 -17.11 -3.46
CA PRO A 32 0.40 -18.11 -3.36
C PRO A 32 -0.84 -17.69 -4.16
N PRO A 33 -1.59 -18.63 -4.74
CA PRO A 33 -2.82 -18.29 -5.44
C PRO A 33 -3.79 -17.58 -4.50
N LEU A 34 -4.58 -16.66 -5.06
CA LEU A 34 -5.64 -15.99 -4.28
C LEU A 34 -6.62 -17.04 -3.73
N PRO A 35 -7.08 -16.89 -2.49
CA PRO A 35 -8.12 -17.74 -1.94
C PRO A 35 -9.39 -17.61 -2.77
N ARG A 36 -10.11 -18.72 -2.92
CA ARG A 36 -11.36 -18.78 -3.68
C ARG A 36 -12.44 -19.42 -2.85
N ILE A 37 -13.63 -18.88 -2.95
CA ILE A 37 -14.84 -19.39 -2.30
C ILE A 37 -15.98 -19.48 -3.31
N ASP A 38 -16.97 -20.29 -3.03
CA ASP A 38 -18.15 -20.40 -3.88
C ASP A 38 -18.88 -19.06 -3.94
N GLY A 39 -19.18 -18.63 -5.16
CA GLY A 39 -19.83 -17.33 -5.40
C GLY A 39 -18.91 -16.12 -5.33
N GLY A 40 -17.64 -16.28 -4.93
CA GLY A 40 -16.62 -15.23 -4.87
C GLY A 40 -16.79 -14.22 -3.74
N TYR A 41 -15.74 -13.45 -3.48
CA TYR A 41 -15.76 -12.38 -2.47
C TYR A 41 -16.59 -11.19 -2.93
N ARG A 42 -17.42 -10.67 -2.05
CA ARG A 42 -18.26 -9.51 -2.36
C ARG A 42 -17.62 -8.18 -1.94
N THR A 43 -16.61 -8.24 -1.09
CA THR A 43 -15.84 -7.07 -0.67
C THR A 43 -14.37 -7.41 -0.55
N VAL A 44 -13.54 -6.58 -1.17
CA VAL A 44 -12.08 -6.67 -1.12
C VAL A 44 -11.51 -5.40 -0.53
N LEU A 45 -10.57 -5.55 0.40
CA LEU A 45 -9.69 -4.49 0.90
C LEU A 45 -8.26 -4.80 0.42
N ALA A 46 -7.55 -3.81 -0.07
CA ALA A 46 -6.17 -3.99 -0.52
C ALA A 46 -5.27 -2.81 -0.12
N ASP A 47 -4.08 -3.12 0.38
CA ASP A 47 -3.01 -2.15 0.68
C ASP A 47 -1.71 -2.58 -0.02
N PRO A 48 -1.62 -2.43 -1.36
CA PRO A 48 -0.46 -2.88 -2.11
C PRO A 48 0.84 -2.23 -1.62
N PRO A 49 1.97 -2.94 -1.65
CA PRO A 49 3.27 -2.40 -1.31
C PRO A 49 3.80 -1.53 -2.47
N TRP A 50 3.21 -0.33 -2.61
CA TRP A 50 3.47 0.60 -3.69
C TRP A 50 4.95 0.96 -3.81
N ARG A 51 5.47 0.92 -5.03
CA ARG A 51 6.80 1.38 -5.36
C ARG A 51 6.79 2.86 -5.73
N PHE A 52 7.53 3.67 -4.99
CA PHE A 52 7.72 5.08 -5.34
C PHE A 52 8.93 5.22 -6.26
N THR A 53 8.72 5.73 -7.46
CA THR A 53 9.81 6.10 -8.38
C THR A 53 10.11 7.60 -8.24
N ASN A 54 11.25 7.93 -7.66
CA ASN A 54 11.71 9.33 -7.60
C ASN A 54 12.43 9.72 -8.87
N ARG A 55 11.91 10.71 -9.59
CA ARG A 55 12.56 11.29 -10.79
C ARG A 55 13.79 12.13 -10.46
N THR A 56 14.04 12.50 -9.21
CA THR A 56 15.10 13.46 -8.81
C THR A 56 16.28 12.84 -8.07
N GLY A 57 16.33 11.52 -7.89
CA GLY A 57 17.45 10.82 -7.24
C GLY A 57 17.69 11.17 -5.76
N LYS A 58 16.99 12.16 -5.21
CA LYS A 58 17.05 12.47 -3.77
C LYS A 58 16.07 11.58 -3.03
N VAL A 59 16.60 10.62 -2.29
CA VAL A 59 15.82 9.73 -1.43
C VAL A 59 15.21 10.56 -0.30
N ALA A 60 13.91 10.79 -0.34
CA ALA A 60 13.19 11.37 0.79
C ALA A 60 13.36 10.46 2.02
N PRO A 61 13.34 11.00 3.26
CA PRO A 61 13.48 10.19 4.48
C PRO A 61 12.51 9.01 4.57
N GLU A 62 11.39 9.11 3.89
CA GLU A 62 10.38 8.07 3.77
C GLU A 62 10.86 6.86 2.93
N HIS A 63 11.76 7.07 1.96
CA HIS A 63 12.32 6.01 1.13
C HIS A 63 13.32 5.09 1.86
N ARG A 64 14.01 5.57 2.89
CA ARG A 64 14.83 4.71 3.77
C ARG A 64 14.00 3.68 4.55
N ARG A 65 12.68 3.86 4.59
CA ARG A 65 11.74 2.91 5.21
C ARG A 65 11.31 1.81 4.24
N LEU A 66 11.41 2.05 2.93
CA LEU A 66 11.04 1.10 1.88
C LEU A 66 12.08 -0.01 1.70
N ASP A 67 13.32 0.18 2.19
CA ASP A 67 14.35 -0.87 2.20
C ASP A 67 14.00 -2.07 3.09
N ARG A 68 12.89 -2.00 3.84
CA ARG A 68 12.45 -3.06 4.76
C ARG A 68 11.36 -3.96 4.18
N TYR A 69 10.73 -3.58 3.08
CA TYR A 69 9.65 -4.34 2.45
C TYR A 69 9.90 -4.47 0.96
N SER A 70 9.69 -5.65 0.41
CA SER A 70 9.66 -5.84 -1.04
C SER A 70 8.50 -5.01 -1.62
N THR A 71 8.81 -4.02 -2.44
CA THR A 71 7.78 -3.25 -3.16
C THR A 71 7.47 -3.93 -4.48
N LEU A 72 6.21 -3.93 -4.89
CA LEU A 72 5.79 -4.37 -6.21
C LEU A 72 5.76 -3.17 -7.17
N ASP A 73 6.13 -3.41 -8.42
CA ASP A 73 5.87 -2.42 -9.46
C ASP A 73 4.38 -2.42 -9.85
N LEU A 74 3.96 -1.37 -10.55
CA LEU A 74 2.57 -1.19 -10.91
C LEU A 74 2.02 -2.32 -11.77
N ASP A 75 2.82 -2.82 -12.72
CA ASP A 75 2.39 -3.86 -13.64
C ASP A 75 2.21 -5.20 -12.90
N ALA A 76 3.08 -5.50 -11.93
CA ALA A 76 2.92 -6.67 -11.06
C ALA A 76 1.65 -6.57 -10.19
N ILE A 77 1.33 -5.39 -9.65
CA ILE A 77 0.07 -5.18 -8.90
C ILE A 77 -1.13 -5.38 -9.82
N CYS A 78 -1.11 -4.78 -11.01
CA CYS A 78 -2.19 -4.91 -12.00
C CYS A 78 -2.39 -6.35 -12.47
N ALA A 79 -1.32 -7.15 -12.53
CA ALA A 79 -1.35 -8.55 -13.00
C ALA A 79 -1.99 -9.53 -12.01
N ILE A 80 -2.24 -9.14 -10.77
CA ILE A 80 -2.91 -10.00 -9.79
C ILE A 80 -4.36 -10.24 -10.25
N ASP A 81 -4.71 -11.51 -10.44
CA ASP A 81 -6.03 -11.91 -10.95
C ASP A 81 -7.14 -11.83 -9.88
N VAL A 82 -7.37 -10.62 -9.36
CA VAL A 82 -8.43 -10.36 -8.39
C VAL A 82 -9.80 -10.65 -8.99
N ALA A 83 -9.95 -10.43 -10.29
CA ALA A 83 -11.20 -10.64 -11.00
C ALA A 83 -11.75 -12.08 -10.88
N SER A 84 -10.86 -13.07 -10.76
CA SER A 84 -11.24 -14.48 -10.62
C SER A 84 -11.67 -14.89 -9.21
N ALA A 85 -11.33 -14.10 -8.20
CA ALA A 85 -11.66 -14.37 -6.80
C ALA A 85 -12.94 -13.67 -6.32
N VAL A 86 -13.40 -12.65 -7.06
CA VAL A 86 -14.54 -11.84 -6.63
C VAL A 86 -15.85 -12.21 -7.30
N ALA A 87 -16.95 -11.95 -6.62
CA ALA A 87 -18.29 -12.13 -7.13
C ALA A 87 -18.59 -11.19 -8.32
N ASP A 88 -19.64 -11.50 -9.09
CA ASP A 88 -20.11 -10.65 -10.19
C ASP A 88 -20.49 -9.23 -9.72
N ARG A 89 -20.94 -9.10 -8.48
CA ARG A 89 -21.20 -7.82 -7.82
C ARG A 89 -20.33 -7.72 -6.58
N ALA A 90 -19.34 -6.83 -6.64
CA ALA A 90 -18.37 -6.68 -5.58
C ALA A 90 -17.95 -5.21 -5.38
N HIS A 91 -17.39 -4.95 -4.19
CA HIS A 91 -16.80 -3.68 -3.78
C HIS A 91 -15.29 -3.86 -3.60
N LEU A 92 -14.53 -2.83 -3.96
CA LEU A 92 -13.09 -2.76 -3.71
C LEU A 92 -12.76 -1.48 -2.96
N TYR A 93 -12.01 -1.64 -1.88
CA TYR A 93 -11.38 -0.58 -1.11
C TYR A 93 -9.87 -0.68 -1.30
N LEU A 94 -9.29 0.26 -2.04
CA LEU A 94 -7.88 0.23 -2.41
C LEU A 94 -7.14 1.39 -1.76
N TRP A 95 -6.22 1.09 -0.85
CA TRP A 95 -5.32 2.09 -0.28
C TRP A 95 -4.33 2.60 -1.33
N VAL A 96 -4.26 3.92 -1.45
CA VAL A 96 -3.38 4.58 -2.43
C VAL A 96 -2.75 5.81 -1.81
N PRO A 97 -1.42 5.94 -1.87
CA PRO A 97 -0.75 7.19 -1.54
C PRO A 97 -1.21 8.32 -2.46
N ASN A 98 -1.39 9.53 -1.93
CA ASN A 98 -1.85 10.67 -2.72
C ASN A 98 -1.09 10.90 -4.03
N ALA A 99 0.24 10.68 -4.01
CA ALA A 99 1.09 10.85 -5.19
C ALA A 99 0.89 9.79 -6.27
N LEU A 100 0.30 8.64 -5.93
CA LEU A 100 0.07 7.50 -6.82
C LEU A 100 -1.41 7.32 -7.18
N LEU A 101 -2.22 8.36 -7.01
CA LEU A 101 -3.64 8.32 -7.38
C LEU A 101 -3.89 7.82 -8.82
N PRO A 102 -3.16 8.27 -9.87
CA PRO A 102 -3.34 7.74 -11.21
C PRO A 102 -3.05 6.23 -11.32
N ASP A 103 -2.03 5.75 -10.59
CA ASP A 103 -1.68 4.33 -10.55
C ASP A 103 -2.77 3.51 -9.84
N GLY A 104 -3.32 4.04 -8.75
CA GLY A 104 -4.46 3.42 -8.06
C GLY A 104 -5.70 3.27 -8.95
N LEU A 105 -6.00 4.26 -9.80
CA LEU A 105 -7.09 4.17 -10.77
C LEU A 105 -6.84 3.08 -11.83
N ARG A 106 -5.59 2.93 -12.29
CA ARG A 106 -5.20 1.85 -13.20
C ARG A 106 -5.37 0.47 -12.57
N VAL A 107 -4.99 0.31 -11.29
CA VAL A 107 -5.17 -0.96 -10.56
C VAL A 107 -6.66 -1.29 -10.42
N LEU A 108 -7.52 -0.32 -10.07
CA LEU A 108 -8.96 -0.53 -10.03
C LEU A 108 -9.49 -1.10 -11.35
N GLU A 109 -9.12 -0.47 -12.46
CA GLU A 109 -9.54 -0.88 -13.80
C GLU A 109 -8.99 -2.27 -14.17
N ALA A 110 -7.71 -2.53 -13.92
CA ALA A 110 -7.06 -3.81 -14.19
C ALA A 110 -7.72 -4.97 -13.42
N TRP A 111 -8.19 -4.72 -12.19
CA TRP A 111 -8.89 -5.72 -11.37
C TRP A 111 -10.40 -5.82 -11.69
N GLY A 112 -10.87 -5.08 -12.71
CA GLY A 112 -12.25 -5.14 -13.20
C GLY A 112 -13.25 -4.33 -12.36
N PHE A 113 -12.78 -3.30 -11.65
CA PHE A 113 -13.62 -2.40 -10.87
C PHE A 113 -13.67 -1.00 -11.49
N ARG A 114 -14.83 -0.38 -11.41
CA ARG A 114 -15.04 1.00 -11.80
C ARG A 114 -14.96 1.91 -10.58
N TYR A 115 -14.13 2.93 -10.63
CA TYR A 115 -14.08 3.96 -9.58
C TYR A 115 -15.43 4.66 -9.40
N VAL A 116 -15.82 4.87 -8.14
CA VAL A 116 -17.07 5.56 -7.78
C VAL A 116 -16.82 6.71 -6.83
N SER A 117 -16.01 6.48 -5.81
CA SER A 117 -15.76 7.45 -4.74
C SER A 117 -14.44 7.13 -4.03
N ASN A 118 -14.12 7.88 -3.02
CA ASN A 118 -12.99 7.59 -2.16
C ASN A 118 -13.31 7.94 -0.72
N LEU A 119 -12.59 7.31 0.20
CA LEU A 119 -12.51 7.71 1.59
C LEU A 119 -11.15 8.35 1.83
N VAL A 120 -11.10 9.27 2.77
CA VAL A 120 -9.87 9.96 3.16
C VAL A 120 -9.55 9.61 4.60
N TRP A 121 -8.36 9.09 4.84
CA TRP A 121 -7.84 9.01 6.19
C TRP A 121 -7.11 10.31 6.54
N ALA A 122 -7.70 11.13 7.41
CA ALA A 122 -7.10 12.33 7.96
C ALA A 122 -6.33 11.97 9.23
N LYS A 123 -5.00 11.98 9.14
CA LYS A 123 -4.11 11.61 10.24
C LYS A 123 -4.03 12.74 11.25
N ARG A 124 -4.35 12.45 12.51
CA ARG A 124 -4.38 13.43 13.60
C ARG A 124 -3.25 13.19 14.60
N ARG A 125 -2.80 14.27 15.22
CA ARG A 125 -1.91 14.24 16.39
C ARG A 125 -2.72 14.07 17.68
N LEU A 126 -2.00 13.94 18.81
CA LEU A 126 -2.59 13.83 20.15
C LEU A 126 -3.45 15.06 20.52
N ASP A 127 -3.07 16.23 20.03
CA ASP A 127 -3.77 17.50 20.25
C ASP A 127 -4.91 17.75 19.25
N GLY A 128 -5.27 16.74 18.43
CA GLY A 128 -6.30 16.85 17.39
C GLY A 128 -5.85 17.57 16.12
N GLY A 129 -4.69 18.20 16.13
CA GLY A 129 -4.16 18.87 14.94
C GLY A 129 -3.74 17.89 13.84
N PRO A 130 -3.47 18.37 12.62
CA PRO A 130 -2.98 17.54 11.52
C PRO A 130 -1.68 16.85 11.89
N ASP A 131 -1.53 15.55 11.54
CA ASP A 131 -0.30 14.80 11.80
C ASP A 131 0.89 15.36 11.04
N GLY A 132 2.08 14.94 11.50
CA GLY A 132 3.34 15.20 10.85
C GLY A 132 4.01 16.50 11.26
N ARG A 133 5.35 16.43 11.22
CA ARG A 133 6.27 17.55 11.38
C ARG A 133 7.11 17.64 10.12
N GLY A 134 7.56 18.84 9.78
CA GLY A 134 8.39 19.08 8.60
C GLY A 134 7.61 19.67 7.43
N VAL A 135 8.22 19.61 6.26
CA VAL A 135 7.72 20.20 5.02
C VAL A 135 7.48 19.12 3.98
N GLY A 136 6.50 19.31 3.11
CA GLY A 136 6.32 18.51 1.91
C GLY A 136 7.06 19.14 0.74
N PHE A 137 7.22 18.40 -0.35
CA PHE A 137 7.82 18.94 -1.57
C PHE A 137 6.94 20.06 -2.21
N TYR A 138 5.64 19.81 -2.27
CA TYR A 138 4.63 20.81 -2.60
C TYR A 138 3.74 21.08 -1.38
N PHE A 139 3.05 20.06 -0.94
CA PHE A 139 2.21 20.09 0.26
C PHE A 139 2.65 19.01 1.24
N ARG A 140 2.50 19.28 2.52
CA ARG A 140 2.71 18.27 3.56
C ARG A 140 1.49 17.33 3.60
N ASN A 141 1.68 16.10 3.18
CA ASN A 141 0.62 15.09 3.18
C ASN A 141 0.30 14.64 4.60
N VAL A 142 -0.92 14.89 5.04
CA VAL A 142 -1.47 14.44 6.31
C VAL A 142 -2.65 13.49 6.11
N THR A 143 -2.89 13.10 4.86
CA THR A 143 -3.98 12.22 4.46
C THR A 143 -3.45 11.04 3.65
N GLU A 144 -4.21 9.95 3.62
CA GLU A 144 -4.11 8.87 2.64
C GLU A 144 -5.49 8.59 2.07
N LEU A 145 -5.53 8.01 0.87
CA LEU A 145 -6.77 7.71 0.16
C LEU A 145 -7.07 6.21 0.21
N ILE A 146 -8.37 5.89 0.32
CA ILE A 146 -8.92 4.60 -0.04
C ILE A 146 -9.83 4.83 -1.25
N LEU A 147 -9.44 4.34 -2.41
CA LEU A 147 -10.32 4.39 -3.57
C LEU A 147 -11.42 3.36 -3.42
N PHE A 148 -12.66 3.77 -3.64
CA PHE A 148 -13.81 2.88 -3.63
C PHE A 148 -14.24 2.58 -5.07
N GLY A 149 -14.16 1.30 -5.43
CA GLY A 149 -14.59 0.79 -6.73
C GLY A 149 -15.71 -0.21 -6.61
N VAL A 150 -16.53 -0.30 -7.65
CA VAL A 150 -17.61 -1.29 -7.77
C VAL A 150 -17.46 -2.12 -9.03
N ARG A 151 -17.82 -3.40 -8.93
CA ARG A 151 -17.92 -4.33 -10.04
C ARG A 151 -19.37 -4.77 -10.20
N GLY A 152 -19.79 -4.96 -11.45
CA GLY A 152 -21.11 -5.45 -11.79
C GLY A 152 -22.22 -4.40 -11.76
N LYS A 153 -23.40 -4.81 -12.24
CA LYS A 153 -24.59 -3.96 -12.31
C LYS A 153 -25.28 -3.90 -10.95
N ASN A 154 -25.66 -2.69 -10.53
CA ASN A 154 -26.36 -2.46 -9.24
C ASN A 154 -25.57 -2.94 -7.99
N ALA A 155 -24.25 -2.90 -8.03
CA ALA A 155 -23.40 -3.13 -6.84
C ALA A 155 -23.52 -1.93 -5.88
N ARG A 156 -24.62 -1.84 -5.15
CA ARG A 156 -24.89 -0.76 -4.20
C ARG A 156 -24.35 -1.12 -2.83
N THR A 157 -23.90 -0.11 -2.11
CA THR A 157 -23.55 -0.23 -0.69
C THR A 157 -24.80 -0.55 0.15
N LEU A 158 -24.57 -1.06 1.35
CA LEU A 158 -25.60 -1.26 2.36
C LEU A 158 -26.17 0.10 2.83
N ASP A 159 -27.37 0.10 3.42
CA ASP A 159 -28.07 1.34 3.81
C ASP A 159 -27.24 2.29 4.72
N PRO A 160 -26.48 1.82 5.72
CA PRO A 160 -25.66 2.70 6.54
C PRO A 160 -24.67 3.55 5.78
N ALA A 161 -24.15 3.04 4.66
CA ALA A 161 -23.15 3.75 3.84
C ALA A 161 -23.66 5.09 3.27
N ARG A 162 -24.94 5.24 3.07
CA ARG A 162 -25.52 6.49 2.54
C ARG A 162 -25.43 7.65 3.52
N ARG A 163 -25.23 7.35 4.80
CA ARG A 163 -25.06 8.34 5.88
C ARG A 163 -23.61 8.40 6.33
N GLN A 164 -22.79 7.43 5.93
CA GLN A 164 -21.39 7.39 6.31
C GLN A 164 -20.62 8.49 5.59
N VAL A 165 -19.96 9.35 6.34
CA VAL A 165 -19.03 10.32 5.77
C VAL A 165 -17.82 9.60 5.20
N ASN A 166 -17.28 10.10 4.12
CA ASN A 166 -16.14 9.51 3.44
C ASN A 166 -14.79 9.92 4.07
N MET A 167 -14.73 9.98 5.39
CA MET A 167 -13.53 10.38 6.12
C MET A 167 -13.36 9.53 7.39
N ILE A 168 -12.13 9.11 7.63
CA ILE A 168 -11.69 8.49 8.86
C ILE A 168 -10.70 9.44 9.51
N GLU A 169 -10.96 9.86 10.76
CA GLU A 169 -10.06 10.71 11.52
C GLU A 169 -9.50 9.92 12.69
N THR A 170 -8.23 9.57 12.61
CA THR A 170 -7.54 8.86 13.70
C THR A 170 -6.09 9.29 13.80
N ARG A 171 -5.47 8.94 14.92
CA ARG A 171 -4.03 9.08 15.05
C ARG A 171 -3.31 8.09 14.16
N LYS A 172 -2.17 8.51 13.66
CA LYS A 172 -1.24 7.63 13.00
C LYS A 172 -0.80 6.52 13.95
N ARG A 173 -0.90 5.30 13.48
CA ARG A 173 -0.41 4.09 14.16
C ARG A 173 1.02 3.79 13.76
N GLU A 174 1.59 2.74 14.32
CA GLU A 174 2.97 2.34 14.05
C GLU A 174 3.16 1.91 12.59
N HIS A 175 4.36 2.13 12.07
CA HIS A 175 4.89 1.51 10.85
C HIS A 175 3.88 1.21 9.72
N SER A 176 3.30 2.26 9.13
CA SER A 176 2.35 2.14 8.00
C SER A 176 1.07 1.36 8.30
N ARG A 177 0.78 1.02 9.57
CA ARG A 177 -0.47 0.37 9.96
C ARG A 177 -1.64 1.30 9.66
N LYS A 178 -2.61 0.78 8.92
CA LYS A 178 -3.85 1.48 8.62
C LYS A 178 -4.78 1.49 9.85
N PRO A 179 -5.75 2.42 9.92
CA PRO A 179 -6.69 2.50 11.04
C PRO A 179 -7.61 1.29 11.06
N ASP A 180 -7.80 0.66 12.23
CA ASP A 180 -8.70 -0.50 12.36
C ASP A 180 -10.17 -0.10 12.14
N GLU A 181 -10.51 1.16 12.33
CA GLU A 181 -11.82 1.76 12.06
C GLU A 181 -12.26 1.58 10.60
N GLN A 182 -11.30 1.34 9.69
CA GLN A 182 -11.63 1.01 8.29
C GLN A 182 -12.49 -0.25 8.18
N TYR A 183 -12.22 -1.27 9.00
CA TYR A 183 -12.95 -2.53 8.92
C TYR A 183 -14.40 -2.35 9.35
N ASP A 184 -14.64 -1.66 10.47
CA ASP A 184 -15.99 -1.38 10.97
C ASP A 184 -16.80 -0.59 9.94
N LEU A 185 -16.14 0.41 9.29
CA LEU A 185 -16.75 1.18 8.22
C LEU A 185 -17.08 0.30 7.01
N ILE A 186 -16.12 -0.54 6.56
CA ILE A 186 -16.30 -1.41 5.40
C ILE A 186 -17.42 -2.42 5.66
N GLU A 187 -17.42 -3.08 6.82
CA GLU A 187 -18.42 -4.08 7.20
C GLU A 187 -19.82 -3.48 7.30
N ALA A 188 -19.93 -2.23 7.80
CA ALA A 188 -21.21 -1.51 7.84
C ALA A 188 -21.70 -1.08 6.45
N CYS A 189 -20.79 -0.86 5.49
CA CYS A 189 -21.12 -0.29 4.18
C CYS A 189 -21.19 -1.31 3.05
N SER A 190 -20.55 -2.47 3.21
CA SER A 190 -20.38 -3.44 2.14
C SER A 190 -20.64 -4.87 2.60
N PRO A 191 -21.23 -5.71 1.76
CA PRO A 191 -21.56 -7.08 2.16
C PRO A 191 -20.34 -8.00 2.13
N GLY A 192 -20.26 -8.95 3.09
CA GLY A 192 -19.35 -10.09 3.00
C GLY A 192 -19.81 -11.14 1.97
N PRO A 193 -18.99 -12.13 1.68
CA PRO A 193 -17.70 -12.42 2.32
C PRO A 193 -16.58 -11.44 1.94
N TYR A 194 -15.60 -11.31 2.86
CA TYR A 194 -14.54 -10.31 2.79
C TYR A 194 -13.18 -10.96 2.50
N LEU A 195 -12.37 -10.30 1.66
CA LEU A 195 -10.99 -10.66 1.37
C LEU A 195 -10.07 -9.44 1.59
N GLU A 196 -9.00 -9.61 2.35
CA GLU A 196 -7.93 -8.63 2.47
C GLU A 196 -6.69 -9.07 1.68
N LEU A 197 -6.30 -8.28 0.69
CA LEU A 197 -5.08 -8.47 -0.08
C LEU A 197 -3.94 -7.69 0.55
N PHE A 198 -2.75 -8.30 0.57
CA PHE A 198 -1.55 -7.76 1.23
C PHE A 198 -1.78 -7.59 2.74
N ALA A 199 -2.59 -8.49 3.31
CA ALA A 199 -2.87 -8.52 4.72
C ALA A 199 -1.60 -8.72 5.54
N ARG A 200 -1.49 -7.97 6.62
CA ARG A 200 -0.37 -8.12 7.57
C ARG A 200 -0.74 -8.98 8.77
N HIS A 201 -2.01 -9.02 9.08
CA HIS A 201 -2.52 -9.77 10.23
C HIS A 201 -3.86 -10.38 9.88
N PRO A 202 -4.11 -11.66 10.26
CA PRO A 202 -5.40 -12.25 10.07
C PRO A 202 -6.46 -11.54 10.94
N ARG A 203 -7.67 -11.42 10.40
CA ARG A 203 -8.81 -10.83 11.10
C ARG A 203 -10.01 -11.79 11.02
N THR A 204 -10.72 -11.95 12.13
CA THR A 204 -11.95 -12.75 12.18
C THR A 204 -12.98 -12.20 11.17
N GLY A 205 -13.54 -13.10 10.34
CA GLY A 205 -14.52 -12.76 9.32
C GLY A 205 -13.94 -12.26 8.00
N TRP A 206 -12.60 -12.22 7.90
CA TRP A 206 -11.87 -11.87 6.68
C TRP A 206 -10.92 -12.98 6.28
N ASP A 207 -10.96 -13.36 5.02
CA ASP A 207 -9.89 -14.16 4.44
C ASP A 207 -8.73 -13.22 4.09
N ALA A 208 -7.51 -13.70 4.32
CA ALA A 208 -6.31 -12.89 4.18
C ALA A 208 -5.36 -13.49 3.14
N TRP A 209 -4.79 -12.64 2.30
CA TRP A 209 -3.75 -12.99 1.35
C TRP A 209 -2.61 -11.96 1.42
N GLY A 210 -1.39 -12.44 1.67
CA GLY A 210 -0.20 -11.59 1.80
C GLY A 210 0.92 -12.35 2.48
N ASP A 211 2.14 -11.86 2.32
CA ASP A 211 3.37 -12.50 2.85
C ASP A 211 3.43 -12.51 4.39
N GLU A 212 2.71 -11.59 5.04
CA GLU A 212 2.69 -11.44 6.50
C GLU A 212 1.41 -12.00 7.14
N ALA A 213 0.51 -12.60 6.34
CA ALA A 213 -0.81 -13.06 6.79
C ALA A 213 -0.80 -14.43 7.51
N ALA A 214 0.35 -14.87 8.01
CA ALA A 214 0.43 -16.13 8.76
C ALA A 214 -0.33 -16.05 10.10
N PRO A 215 -1.05 -17.10 10.54
CA PRO A 215 -1.89 -17.06 11.73
C PRO A 215 -1.15 -16.75 13.04
N ASP A 216 0.15 -16.99 13.07
CA ASP A 216 1.04 -16.78 14.21
C ASP A 216 1.75 -15.41 14.20
N VAL A 217 1.52 -14.59 13.17
CA VAL A 217 2.10 -13.25 13.09
C VAL A 217 1.32 -12.31 14.01
N VAL A 218 1.94 -12.01 15.14
CA VAL A 218 1.44 -10.99 16.06
C VAL A 218 2.00 -9.62 15.63
N PRO A 219 1.17 -8.54 15.64
CA PRO A 219 1.64 -7.20 15.38
C PRO A 219 2.88 -6.87 16.22
N ARG A 220 4.01 -6.65 15.57
CA ARG A 220 5.24 -6.22 16.24
C ARG A 220 5.17 -4.72 16.49
N GLY A 221 5.35 -4.34 17.73
CA GLY A 221 5.44 -2.94 18.12
C GLY A 221 4.57 -2.61 19.32
N ARG A 222 5.03 -1.70 20.17
CA ARG A 222 4.17 -1.11 21.18
C ARG A 222 3.13 -0.26 20.46
N ALA A 223 1.85 -0.42 20.83
CA ALA A 223 0.83 0.55 20.47
C ALA A 223 1.41 1.94 20.71
N HIS A 224 1.32 2.83 19.72
CA HIS A 224 1.77 4.21 19.88
C HIS A 224 1.18 4.73 21.19
N ARG A 225 1.96 5.46 22.02
CA ARG A 225 1.53 5.94 23.37
C ARG A 225 0.17 6.65 23.41
N GLY A 226 -0.37 7.02 22.26
CA GLY A 226 -1.70 7.57 22.10
C GLY A 226 -2.78 6.55 21.73
N TYR A 227 -2.47 5.25 21.73
CA TYR A 227 -3.38 4.20 21.28
C TYR A 227 -3.74 3.21 22.39
N GLN A 228 -3.70 3.61 23.61
CA GLN A 228 -4.38 2.88 24.68
C GLN A 228 -5.83 3.37 24.66
N GLY A 229 -6.74 2.50 24.17
CA GLY A 229 -8.20 2.52 24.33
C GLY A 229 -8.86 3.64 25.12
N GLY A 230 -8.43 4.87 24.94
CA GLY A 230 -9.08 6.03 25.49
C GLY A 230 -10.22 6.40 24.56
N GLU A 231 -11.42 6.29 25.02
CA GLU A 231 -12.62 6.88 24.45
C GLU A 231 -12.28 8.30 23.98
N LEU A 232 -12.64 8.60 22.73
CA LEU A 232 -12.64 9.97 22.27
C LEU A 232 -13.59 10.75 23.17
N PRO A 233 -13.19 11.90 23.73
CA PRO A 233 -14.16 12.77 24.36
C PRO A 233 -15.20 13.14 23.32
N GLY A 234 -16.48 12.92 23.67
CA GLY A 234 -17.65 13.23 22.87
C GLY A 234 -17.75 14.69 22.48
#